data_6287251a1d5978b3fb67855acc63b725
#
_entry.id   6287251a1d5978b3fb67855acc63b725
#
_cell.length_a   1.000
_cell.length_b   1.000
_cell.length_c   1.000
_cell.angle_alpha   90.00
_cell.angle_beta   90.00
_cell.angle_gamma   90.00
#
_symmetry.space_group_name_H-M   'P 1'
#
loop_
_entity.id
_entity.type
_entity.pdbx_description
1 polymer ?
#
loop_
_entity_poly.entity_id
_entity_poly.type
_entity_poly.pdbx_seq_one_letter_code
_entity_poly.pdbx_strand_id
1 'polypeptide(L)'
;TEDEMTPLQKRLGDLGKLLSILSLGLCAGLFLLAVFQHRNIPEMLLVAISLAVAAVPEGLPAVVTICLALSVTRMVKVHTIIRRLPSVETLGAVSVVCSDKTGTLTQNRLTVEKCWWYDMMEDVSGTGGRGEHRILPELLRGMLLCNDASLQDGQRIGDPTELALLDFGAKYGLQRERLNRQYPRLDEIPFDSDRKMMTTCHRLPGGRSGGRIAYTKGAPDVILQHCTHILQEGRSVPMTPAQRKRISEVVELMNSLSLRTLAAAQSEDIRGGEEGMTFLGIVGMRDPARPEAGEAVEIFRHAGVTT
;
A
#
# COMPACT_ATOMS: atom_id res chain seq x y z
N THR A 1 6.94 -17.40 28.17
CA THR A 1 6.01 -17.75 27.07
C THR A 1 6.15 -19.24 26.85
N GLU A 2 5.12 -20.02 27.29
CA GLU A 2 5.04 -21.44 27.03
C GLU A 2 5.12 -21.65 25.50
N ASP A 3 6.02 -22.54 25.07
CA ASP A 3 6.12 -22.94 23.67
C ASP A 3 4.85 -23.75 23.35
N GLU A 4 3.85 -23.07 22.76
CA GLU A 4 2.63 -23.75 22.32
C GLU A 4 2.99 -24.76 21.25
N MET A 5 2.66 -26.02 21.51
CA MET A 5 2.83 -27.12 20.55
C MET A 5 2.06 -26.83 19.26
N THR A 6 2.71 -27.05 18.13
CA THR A 6 2.08 -26.89 16.82
C THR A 6 0.95 -27.92 16.61
N PRO A 7 -0.03 -27.64 15.72
CA PRO A 7 -1.09 -28.61 15.39
C PRO A 7 -0.55 -29.98 14.96
N LEU A 8 0.56 -29.99 14.21
CA LEU A 8 1.21 -31.25 13.78
C LEU A 8 1.80 -31.98 14.98
N GLN A 9 2.51 -31.28 15.89
CA GLN A 9 3.07 -31.88 17.09
C GLN A 9 1.99 -32.49 17.98
N LYS A 10 0.84 -31.85 18.13
CA LYS A 10 -0.31 -32.38 18.87
C LYS A 10 -0.84 -33.63 18.21
N ARG A 11 -1.10 -33.63 16.89
CA ARG A 11 -1.59 -34.80 16.14
C ARG A 11 -0.61 -35.96 16.18
N LEU A 12 0.70 -35.69 16.08
CA LEU A 12 1.73 -36.72 16.17
C LEU A 12 1.81 -37.32 17.59
N GLY A 13 1.66 -36.49 18.62
CA GLY A 13 1.57 -36.91 20.00
C GLY A 13 0.35 -37.83 20.24
N ASP A 14 -0.80 -37.47 19.68
CA ASP A 14 -2.02 -38.31 19.77
C ASP A 14 -1.91 -39.62 19.02
N LEU A 15 -1.30 -39.58 17.81
CA LEU A 15 -0.98 -40.80 17.05
C LEU A 15 -0.02 -41.71 17.81
N GLY A 16 1.05 -41.14 18.40
CA GLY A 16 1.99 -41.86 19.23
C GLY A 16 1.33 -42.53 20.43
N LYS A 17 0.43 -41.83 21.14
CA LYS A 17 -0.37 -42.40 22.25
C LYS A 17 -1.26 -43.55 21.79
N LEU A 18 -1.97 -43.35 20.66
CA LEU A 18 -2.84 -44.39 20.10
C LEU A 18 -2.04 -45.65 19.73
N LEU A 19 -0.91 -45.49 19.05
CA LEU A 19 -0.04 -46.62 18.70
C LEU A 19 0.54 -47.33 19.92
N SER A 20 0.93 -46.54 20.94
CA SER A 20 1.44 -47.12 22.20
C SER A 20 0.37 -47.93 22.95
N ILE A 21 -0.88 -47.43 22.99
CA ILE A 21 -2.00 -48.15 23.64
C ILE A 21 -2.32 -49.45 22.86
N LEU A 22 -2.39 -49.37 21.51
CA LEU A 22 -2.65 -50.54 20.68
C LEU A 22 -1.56 -51.60 20.84
N SER A 23 -0.29 -51.16 20.80
CA SER A 23 0.88 -52.03 20.97
C SER A 23 0.88 -52.70 22.34
N LEU A 24 0.64 -51.93 23.41
CA LEU A 24 0.55 -52.45 24.77
C LEU A 24 -0.59 -53.48 24.89
N GLY A 25 -1.77 -53.20 24.31
CA GLY A 25 -2.90 -54.12 24.26
C GLY A 25 -2.59 -55.42 23.54
N LEU A 26 -1.91 -55.31 22.38
CA LEU A 26 -1.48 -56.50 21.61
C LEU A 26 -0.46 -57.34 22.39
N CYS A 27 0.54 -56.67 23.00
CA CYS A 27 1.55 -57.36 23.81
C CYS A 27 0.93 -58.06 25.03
N ALA A 28 0.00 -57.41 25.71
CA ALA A 28 -0.74 -57.99 26.82
C ALA A 28 -1.59 -59.21 26.37
N GLY A 29 -2.26 -59.07 25.23
CA GLY A 29 -3.02 -60.20 24.64
C GLY A 29 -2.15 -61.41 24.28
N LEU A 30 -1.01 -61.15 23.63
CA LEU A 30 -0.03 -62.21 23.29
C LEU A 30 0.56 -62.85 24.54
N PHE A 31 0.87 -62.07 25.57
CA PHE A 31 1.36 -62.58 26.84
C PHE A 31 0.30 -63.45 27.54
N LEU A 32 -0.94 -63.05 27.62
CA LEU A 32 -2.04 -63.84 28.20
C LEU A 32 -2.26 -65.11 27.42
N LEU A 33 -2.21 -65.08 26.08
CA LEU A 33 -2.34 -66.29 25.25
C LEU A 33 -1.20 -67.24 25.48
N ALA A 34 0.02 -66.75 25.69
CA ALA A 34 1.18 -67.57 26.01
C ALA A 34 1.07 -68.22 27.39
N VAL A 35 0.52 -67.53 28.38
CA VAL A 35 0.22 -68.12 29.72
C VAL A 35 -0.82 -69.22 29.62
N PHE A 36 -1.90 -69.06 28.84
CA PHE A 36 -2.90 -70.10 28.59
C PHE A 36 -2.34 -71.34 27.91
N GLN A 37 -1.32 -71.13 27.05
CA GLN A 37 -0.62 -72.24 26.35
C GLN A 37 0.44 -72.95 27.22
N HIS A 38 0.55 -72.59 28.51
CA HIS A 38 1.57 -73.12 29.44
C HIS A 38 3.02 -72.94 28.94
N ARG A 39 3.31 -71.86 28.20
CA ARG A 39 4.67 -71.49 27.75
C ARG A 39 5.51 -70.93 28.88
N ASN A 40 6.82 -70.86 28.67
CA ASN A 40 7.77 -70.38 29.66
C ASN A 40 7.52 -68.86 29.88
N ILE A 41 6.98 -68.46 31.06
CA ILE A 41 6.55 -67.13 31.40
C ILE A 41 7.68 -66.10 31.28
N PRO A 42 8.92 -66.28 31.79
CA PRO A 42 10.03 -65.32 31.64
C PRO A 42 10.40 -65.06 30.20
N GLU A 43 10.44 -66.06 29.31
CA GLU A 43 10.73 -65.86 27.89
C GLU A 43 9.63 -65.07 27.19
N MET A 44 8.38 -65.33 27.46
CA MET A 44 7.25 -64.66 26.87
C MET A 44 7.14 -63.18 27.35
N LEU A 45 7.48 -62.94 28.61
CA LEU A 45 7.56 -61.57 29.14
C LEU A 45 8.63 -60.76 28.40
N LEU A 46 9.82 -61.34 28.18
CA LEU A 46 10.92 -60.72 27.47
C LEU A 46 10.58 -60.41 26.03
N VAL A 47 9.88 -61.32 25.34
CA VAL A 47 9.36 -61.11 23.98
C VAL A 47 8.31 -60.00 23.96
N ALA A 48 7.35 -59.98 24.90
CA ALA A 48 6.32 -58.96 24.98
C ALA A 48 6.91 -57.55 25.22
N ILE A 49 7.89 -57.46 26.11
CA ILE A 49 8.59 -56.17 26.35
C ILE A 49 9.38 -55.71 25.11
N SER A 50 10.10 -56.65 24.46
CA SER A 50 10.86 -56.33 23.24
C SER A 50 9.92 -55.84 22.12
N LEU A 51 8.77 -56.49 21.95
CA LEU A 51 7.77 -56.09 20.95
C LEU A 51 7.14 -54.73 21.30
N ALA A 52 6.87 -54.48 22.57
CA ALA A 52 6.33 -53.20 23.03
C ALA A 52 7.30 -52.04 22.74
N VAL A 53 8.60 -52.23 23.03
CA VAL A 53 9.64 -51.22 22.73
C VAL A 53 9.78 -51.00 21.22
N ALA A 54 9.81 -52.10 20.43
CA ALA A 54 9.95 -52.00 18.97
C ALA A 54 8.76 -51.30 18.27
N ALA A 55 7.60 -51.31 18.90
CA ALA A 55 6.38 -50.69 18.35
C ALA A 55 6.26 -49.17 18.60
N VAL A 56 7.13 -48.58 19.43
CA VAL A 56 7.13 -47.15 19.68
C VAL A 56 7.88 -46.40 18.54
N PRO A 57 7.23 -45.51 17.80
CA PRO A 57 7.86 -44.84 16.69
C PRO A 57 8.76 -43.67 17.13
N GLU A 58 9.90 -43.98 17.75
CA GLU A 58 10.81 -42.96 18.33
C GLU A 58 11.44 -42.03 17.28
N GLY A 59 11.55 -42.47 16.03
CA GLY A 59 12.10 -41.70 14.93
C GLY A 59 11.18 -40.57 14.40
N LEU A 60 9.89 -40.61 14.71
CA LEU A 60 8.90 -39.71 14.11
C LEU A 60 9.18 -38.21 14.39
N PRO A 61 9.48 -37.79 15.63
CA PRO A 61 9.81 -36.38 15.92
C PRO A 61 11.10 -35.93 15.21
N ALA A 62 12.09 -36.79 15.09
CA ALA A 62 13.35 -36.47 14.41
C ALA A 62 13.13 -36.26 12.92
N VAL A 63 12.35 -37.12 12.25
CA VAL A 63 12.02 -36.96 10.82
C VAL A 63 11.28 -35.64 10.57
N VAL A 64 10.30 -35.29 11.40
CA VAL A 64 9.56 -34.00 11.29
C VAL A 64 10.52 -32.83 11.43
N THR A 65 11.40 -32.86 12.43
CA THR A 65 12.38 -31.79 12.63
C THR A 65 13.30 -31.61 11.42
N ILE A 66 13.78 -32.71 10.85
CA ILE A 66 14.60 -32.70 9.63
C ILE A 66 13.82 -32.12 8.44
N CYS A 67 12.57 -32.54 8.24
CA CYS A 67 11.72 -32.03 7.15
C CYS A 67 11.49 -30.52 7.30
N LEU A 68 11.22 -30.03 8.51
CA LEU A 68 11.06 -28.60 8.78
C LEU A 68 12.37 -27.83 8.53
N ALA A 69 13.51 -28.36 8.94
CA ALA A 69 14.82 -27.75 8.70
C ALA A 69 15.15 -27.65 7.19
N LEU A 70 14.83 -28.70 6.41
CA LEU A 70 14.98 -28.69 4.95
C LEU A 70 14.04 -27.65 4.31
N SER A 71 12.81 -27.53 4.83
CA SER A 71 11.86 -26.51 4.36
C SER A 71 12.37 -25.09 4.62
N VAL A 72 12.92 -24.81 5.80
CA VAL A 72 13.58 -23.54 6.10
C VAL A 72 14.70 -23.24 5.11
N THR A 73 15.54 -24.24 4.82
CA THR A 73 16.64 -24.08 3.85
C THR A 73 16.14 -23.69 2.46
N ARG A 74 15.00 -24.23 2.03
CA ARG A 74 14.35 -23.85 0.76
C ARG A 74 13.79 -22.44 0.81
N MET A 75 13.15 -22.05 1.92
CA MET A 75 12.56 -20.74 2.10
C MET A 75 13.63 -19.62 2.12
N VAL A 76 14.79 -19.88 2.71
CA VAL A 76 15.92 -18.94 2.67
C VAL A 76 16.37 -18.63 1.24
N LYS A 77 16.32 -19.60 0.33
CA LYS A 77 16.67 -19.42 -1.09
C LYS A 77 15.75 -18.43 -1.81
N VAL A 78 14.52 -18.24 -1.32
CA VAL A 78 13.54 -17.27 -1.83
C VAL A 78 13.43 -16.03 -0.91
N HIS A 79 14.52 -15.71 -0.19
CA HIS A 79 14.66 -14.54 0.67
C HIS A 79 13.66 -14.48 1.84
N THR A 80 13.13 -15.62 2.29
CA THR A 80 12.24 -15.70 3.44
C THR A 80 13.03 -16.04 4.70
N ILE A 81 12.94 -15.20 5.73
CA ILE A 81 13.65 -15.38 7.01
C ILE A 81 12.69 -16.01 8.02
N ILE A 82 12.96 -17.24 8.42
CA ILE A 82 12.22 -17.96 9.44
C ILE A 82 13.04 -17.96 10.75
N ARG A 83 12.46 -17.47 11.83
CA ARG A 83 13.10 -17.40 13.15
C ARG A 83 12.78 -18.61 14.03
N ARG A 84 11.67 -19.30 13.79
CA ARG A 84 11.22 -20.48 14.57
C ARG A 84 10.76 -21.57 13.63
N LEU A 85 11.24 -22.80 13.84
CA LEU A 85 10.84 -23.96 13.02
C LEU A 85 9.32 -24.20 12.97
N PRO A 86 8.57 -24.07 14.09
CA PRO A 86 7.11 -24.23 14.06
C PRO A 86 6.38 -23.26 13.13
N SER A 87 6.96 -22.07 12.85
CA SER A 87 6.35 -21.09 11.96
C SER A 87 6.24 -21.58 10.52
N VAL A 88 7.09 -22.51 10.09
CA VAL A 88 7.02 -23.12 8.75
C VAL A 88 5.73 -23.93 8.58
N GLU A 89 5.38 -24.69 9.62
CA GLU A 89 4.15 -25.49 9.64
C GLU A 89 2.92 -24.58 9.62
N THR A 90 2.90 -23.57 10.49
CA THR A 90 1.78 -22.62 10.57
C THR A 90 1.59 -21.91 9.23
N LEU A 91 2.69 -21.49 8.58
CA LEU A 91 2.63 -20.85 7.27
C LEU A 91 2.06 -21.76 6.19
N GLY A 92 2.42 -23.06 6.22
CA GLY A 92 1.90 -24.07 5.29
C GLY A 92 0.42 -24.43 5.51
N ALA A 93 -0.16 -24.09 6.66
CA ALA A 93 -1.55 -24.36 7.02
C ALA A 93 -2.46 -23.12 6.98
N VAL A 94 -1.94 -21.98 6.48
CA VAL A 94 -2.70 -20.72 6.40
C VAL A 94 -3.83 -20.87 5.38
N SER A 95 -5.06 -20.53 5.79
CA SER A 95 -6.25 -20.48 4.93
C SER A 95 -6.68 -19.06 4.58
N VAL A 96 -6.21 -18.06 5.35
CA VAL A 96 -6.54 -16.64 5.16
C VAL A 96 -5.28 -15.81 5.35
N VAL A 97 -5.04 -14.87 4.43
CA VAL A 97 -3.99 -13.85 4.53
C VAL A 97 -4.65 -12.48 4.62
N CYS A 98 -4.44 -11.80 5.74
CA CYS A 98 -4.85 -10.41 5.92
C CYS A 98 -3.67 -9.50 5.58
N SER A 99 -3.78 -8.73 4.50
CA SER A 99 -2.75 -7.79 4.07
C SER A 99 -3.23 -6.36 4.26
N ASP A 100 -2.37 -5.49 4.79
CA ASP A 100 -2.61 -4.05 4.72
C ASP A 100 -2.46 -3.58 3.27
N LYS A 101 -3.26 -2.58 2.89
CA LYS A 101 -3.22 -1.99 1.55
C LYS A 101 -1.97 -1.13 1.36
N THR A 102 -1.80 -0.14 2.25
CA THR A 102 -0.82 0.93 2.06
C THR A 102 0.60 0.48 2.41
N GLY A 103 1.50 0.58 1.44
CA GLY A 103 2.92 0.20 1.62
C GLY A 103 3.19 -1.31 1.55
N THR A 104 2.15 -2.16 1.56
CA THR A 104 2.25 -3.60 1.37
C THR A 104 1.83 -3.99 -0.05
N LEU A 105 0.55 -3.84 -0.37
CA LEU A 105 0.03 -4.08 -1.72
C LEU A 105 0.31 -2.91 -2.66
N THR A 106 0.49 -1.72 -2.13
CA THR A 106 0.80 -0.50 -2.87
C THR A 106 2.24 -0.05 -2.62
N GLN A 107 2.72 0.87 -3.45
CA GLN A 107 4.11 1.35 -3.42
C GLN A 107 4.40 2.36 -2.31
N ASN A 108 3.37 2.78 -1.54
CA ASN A 108 3.43 3.89 -0.59
C ASN A 108 3.95 5.19 -1.23
N ARG A 109 3.56 5.43 -2.47
CA ARG A 109 3.95 6.58 -3.27
C ARG A 109 2.76 7.05 -4.09
N LEU A 110 2.21 8.20 -3.74
CA LEU A 110 1.16 8.79 -4.55
C LEU A 110 1.68 9.16 -5.94
N THR A 111 0.84 8.96 -6.94
CA THR A 111 1.12 9.33 -8.34
C THR A 111 -0.12 9.99 -8.93
N VAL A 112 0.07 11.09 -9.67
CA VAL A 112 -1.02 11.72 -10.41
C VAL A 112 -1.37 10.83 -11.59
N GLU A 113 -2.63 10.39 -11.67
CA GLU A 113 -3.15 9.54 -12.74
C GLU A 113 -4.08 10.29 -13.68
N LYS A 114 -4.85 11.24 -13.15
CA LYS A 114 -5.80 12.02 -13.95
C LYS A 114 -5.68 13.51 -13.66
N CYS A 115 -5.91 14.31 -14.70
CA CYS A 115 -6.04 15.76 -14.60
C CYS A 115 -7.33 16.20 -15.26
N TRP A 116 -7.98 17.23 -14.69
CA TRP A 116 -9.12 17.88 -15.29
C TRP A 116 -8.95 19.39 -15.26
N TRP A 117 -9.16 20.04 -16.40
CA TRP A 117 -9.24 21.49 -16.55
C TRP A 117 -10.16 21.81 -17.71
N TYR A 118 -10.96 22.83 -17.57
CA TYR A 118 -11.80 23.36 -18.62
C TYR A 118 -12.49 22.27 -19.49
N ASP A 119 -13.29 21.42 -18.87
CA ASP A 119 -14.03 20.31 -19.49
C ASP A 119 -13.18 19.20 -20.17
N MET A 120 -11.86 19.29 -20.08
CA MET A 120 -10.95 18.24 -20.54
C MET A 120 -10.49 17.39 -19.38
N MET A 121 -10.63 16.08 -19.51
CA MET A 121 -10.07 15.10 -18.57
C MET A 121 -9.03 14.29 -19.30
N GLU A 122 -7.82 14.25 -18.75
CA GLU A 122 -6.74 13.44 -19.30
C GLU A 122 -6.22 12.41 -18.29
N ASP A 123 -5.90 11.22 -18.81
CA ASP A 123 -5.17 10.20 -18.09
C ASP A 123 -3.67 10.43 -18.27
N VAL A 124 -2.98 10.72 -17.16
CA VAL A 124 -1.56 11.06 -17.14
C VAL A 124 -0.71 9.97 -16.47
N SER A 125 -1.29 8.78 -16.23
CA SER A 125 -0.62 7.63 -15.61
C SER A 125 0.50 7.05 -16.47
N GLY A 126 0.38 7.17 -17.81
CA GLY A 126 1.34 6.64 -18.76
C GLY A 126 2.71 7.35 -18.77
N THR A 127 3.71 6.70 -19.35
CA THR A 127 5.07 7.24 -19.51
C THR A 127 5.20 8.22 -20.68
N GLY A 128 4.12 8.49 -21.43
CA GLY A 128 4.07 9.28 -22.66
C GLY A 128 4.01 10.79 -22.45
N GLY A 129 4.89 11.36 -21.64
CA GLY A 129 4.84 12.78 -21.28
C GLY A 129 5.52 13.76 -22.24
N ARG A 130 5.91 13.39 -23.43
CA ARG A 130 6.52 14.33 -24.39
C ARG A 130 5.73 14.38 -25.69
N GLY A 131 4.68 15.21 -25.74
CA GLY A 131 4.17 15.71 -27.03
C GLY A 131 2.66 15.70 -27.26
N GLU A 132 1.85 14.98 -26.55
CA GLU A 132 0.41 14.84 -26.87
C GLU A 132 -0.55 15.48 -25.87
N HIS A 133 -0.13 15.68 -24.62
CA HIS A 133 -1.02 16.22 -23.57
C HIS A 133 -0.74 17.69 -23.30
N ARG A 134 -1.66 18.56 -23.69
CA ARG A 134 -1.62 20.00 -23.37
C ARG A 134 -2.29 20.27 -22.02
N ILE A 135 -1.64 19.87 -20.93
CA ILE A 135 -2.14 20.27 -19.60
C ILE A 135 -1.99 21.77 -19.46
N LEU A 136 -2.99 22.38 -18.83
CA LEU A 136 -3.00 23.81 -18.56
C LEU A 136 -1.73 24.23 -17.78
N PRO A 137 -0.85 25.07 -18.37
CA PRO A 137 0.40 25.45 -17.71
C PRO A 137 0.20 26.11 -16.34
N GLU A 138 -0.91 26.85 -16.17
CA GLU A 138 -1.28 27.51 -14.92
C GLU A 138 -1.61 26.50 -13.82
N LEU A 139 -2.30 25.40 -14.15
CA LEU A 139 -2.58 24.32 -13.19
C LEU A 139 -1.28 23.67 -12.70
N LEU A 140 -0.39 23.28 -13.63
CA LEU A 140 0.91 22.73 -13.28
C LEU A 140 1.75 23.68 -12.43
N ARG A 141 1.77 24.96 -12.82
CA ARG A 141 2.50 26.00 -12.10
C ARG A 141 1.95 26.16 -10.69
N GLY A 142 0.62 26.25 -10.53
CA GLY A 142 -0.04 26.36 -9.23
C GLY A 142 0.29 25.16 -8.33
N MET A 143 0.21 23.94 -8.84
CA MET A 143 0.52 22.73 -8.09
C MET A 143 1.99 22.63 -7.66
N LEU A 144 2.92 23.17 -8.47
CA LEU A 144 4.36 23.15 -8.17
C LEU A 144 4.80 24.30 -7.27
N LEU A 145 4.24 25.50 -7.42
CA LEU A 145 4.61 26.66 -6.63
C LEU A 145 3.97 26.64 -5.24
N CYS A 146 2.70 26.23 -5.16
CA CYS A 146 2.02 26.00 -3.89
C CYS A 146 2.39 24.61 -3.33
N ASN A 147 3.65 24.44 -2.90
CA ASN A 147 4.23 23.15 -2.55
C ASN A 147 5.45 23.35 -1.66
N ASP A 148 5.59 22.58 -0.58
CA ASP A 148 6.70 22.65 0.38
C ASP A 148 7.68 21.47 0.26
N ALA A 149 7.30 20.40 -0.46
CA ALA A 149 8.18 19.26 -0.66
C ALA A 149 9.42 19.64 -1.47
N SER A 150 10.53 18.96 -1.25
CA SER A 150 11.79 19.17 -1.96
C SER A 150 12.44 17.87 -2.39
N LEU A 151 13.20 17.96 -3.48
CA LEU A 151 14.07 16.91 -3.98
C LEU A 151 15.51 17.40 -3.87
N GLN A 152 16.21 17.06 -2.76
CA GLN A 152 17.57 17.48 -2.52
C GLN A 152 18.48 16.26 -2.38
N ASP A 153 19.59 16.25 -3.10
CA ASP A 153 20.62 15.20 -3.05
C ASP A 153 20.08 13.75 -3.17
N GLY A 154 19.04 13.59 -4.00
CA GLY A 154 18.35 12.30 -4.17
C GLY A 154 17.40 11.93 -3.02
N GLN A 155 17.29 12.75 -1.99
CA GLN A 155 16.31 12.59 -0.91
C GLN A 155 15.00 13.29 -1.24
N ARG A 156 13.91 12.63 -0.90
CA ARG A 156 12.53 13.10 -1.09
C ARG A 156 12.00 13.55 0.27
N ILE A 157 11.87 14.84 0.48
CA ILE A 157 11.45 15.44 1.76
C ILE A 157 10.12 16.14 1.55
N GLY A 158 9.10 15.80 2.34
CA GLY A 158 7.78 16.43 2.31
C GLY A 158 6.62 15.45 2.35
N ASP A 159 5.40 15.97 2.28
CA ASP A 159 4.17 15.19 2.24
C ASP A 159 4.10 14.35 0.94
N PRO A 160 3.63 13.09 0.99
CA PRO A 160 3.50 12.24 -0.20
C PRO A 160 2.65 12.85 -1.32
N THR A 161 1.62 13.63 -0.99
CA THR A 161 0.79 14.34 -1.97
C THR A 161 1.59 15.39 -2.72
N GLU A 162 2.40 16.16 -2.00
CA GLU A 162 3.25 17.20 -2.57
C GLU A 162 4.38 16.62 -3.41
N LEU A 163 4.99 15.53 -2.96
CA LEU A 163 5.99 14.80 -3.74
C LEU A 163 5.42 14.27 -5.06
N ALA A 164 4.17 13.78 -5.04
CA ALA A 164 3.49 13.34 -6.26
C ALA A 164 3.31 14.48 -7.28
N LEU A 165 3.04 15.70 -6.81
CA LEU A 165 2.93 16.86 -7.66
C LEU A 165 4.28 17.27 -8.27
N LEU A 166 5.39 17.15 -7.52
CA LEU A 166 6.74 17.39 -8.07
C LEU A 166 7.09 16.38 -9.16
N ASP A 167 6.81 15.09 -8.94
CA ASP A 167 7.00 14.05 -9.95
C ASP A 167 6.15 14.33 -11.20
N PHE A 168 4.93 14.77 -11.00
CA PHE A 168 4.01 15.13 -12.07
C PHE A 168 4.56 16.30 -12.90
N GLY A 169 5.01 17.37 -12.26
CA GLY A 169 5.65 18.48 -12.95
C GLY A 169 6.89 18.06 -13.73
N ALA A 170 7.72 17.18 -13.17
CA ALA A 170 8.92 16.68 -13.81
C ALA A 170 8.61 15.90 -15.11
N LYS A 171 7.50 15.13 -15.17
CA LYS A 171 7.04 14.47 -16.41
C LYS A 171 6.80 15.47 -17.54
N TYR A 172 6.39 16.69 -17.25
CA TYR A 172 6.15 17.77 -18.23
C TYR A 172 7.33 18.74 -18.36
N GLY A 173 8.50 18.37 -17.83
CA GLY A 173 9.72 19.17 -17.94
C GLY A 173 9.76 20.40 -17.05
N LEU A 174 8.83 20.50 -16.08
CA LEU A 174 8.81 21.59 -15.11
C LEU A 174 9.47 21.16 -13.80
N GLN A 175 10.40 21.97 -13.33
CA GLN A 175 11.08 21.78 -12.06
C GLN A 175 10.72 22.93 -11.12
N ARG A 176 10.32 22.61 -9.88
CA ARG A 176 9.94 23.61 -8.87
C ARG A 176 11.05 24.63 -8.63
N GLU A 177 12.30 24.19 -8.54
CA GLU A 177 13.44 25.07 -8.29
C GLU A 177 13.61 26.13 -9.38
N ARG A 178 13.38 25.72 -10.65
CA ARG A 178 13.40 26.65 -11.79
C ARG A 178 12.22 27.63 -11.75
N LEU A 179 11.05 27.13 -11.38
CA LEU A 179 9.86 27.98 -11.23
C LEU A 179 10.02 28.96 -10.06
N ASN A 180 10.57 28.57 -8.92
CA ASN A 180 10.82 29.43 -7.77
C ASN A 180 11.81 30.56 -8.08
N ARG A 181 12.76 30.35 -9.01
CA ARG A 181 13.64 31.43 -9.48
C ARG A 181 12.89 32.44 -10.35
N GLN A 182 11.91 32.00 -11.14
CA GLN A 182 11.09 32.86 -12.00
C GLN A 182 9.96 33.55 -11.23
N TYR A 183 9.38 32.84 -10.25
CA TYR A 183 8.28 33.25 -9.39
C TYR A 183 8.69 33.16 -7.92
N PRO A 184 9.55 34.03 -7.41
CA PRO A 184 9.99 33.98 -6.01
C PRO A 184 8.79 34.03 -5.06
N ARG A 185 8.75 33.10 -4.07
CA ARG A 185 7.75 33.13 -3.00
C ARG A 185 7.95 34.36 -2.14
N LEU A 186 6.87 35.08 -1.89
CA LEU A 186 6.84 36.31 -1.10
C LEU A 186 6.18 36.08 0.26
N ASP A 187 5.11 35.27 0.27
CA ASP A 187 4.28 35.07 1.46
C ASP A 187 3.52 33.75 1.34
N GLU A 188 2.95 33.26 2.45
CA GLU A 188 2.15 32.05 2.46
C GLU A 188 1.10 32.05 3.56
N ILE A 189 0.02 31.30 3.32
CA ILE A 189 -0.90 30.81 4.35
C ILE A 189 -0.71 29.29 4.36
N PRO A 190 -0.08 28.72 5.44
CA PRO A 190 0.23 27.31 5.49
C PRO A 190 -1.02 26.44 5.41
N PHE A 191 -0.83 25.16 5.11
CA PHE A 191 -1.90 24.17 5.15
C PHE A 191 -2.49 24.09 6.56
N ASP A 192 -3.80 24.10 6.62
CA ASP A 192 -4.57 23.88 7.84
C ASP A 192 -5.64 22.83 7.58
N SER A 193 -5.76 21.85 8.50
CA SER A 193 -6.67 20.72 8.38
C SER A 193 -8.15 21.12 8.43
N ASP A 194 -8.49 22.20 9.14
CA ASP A 194 -9.85 22.68 9.24
C ASP A 194 -10.24 23.45 7.99
N ARG A 195 -9.31 24.25 7.45
CA ARG A 195 -9.48 24.95 6.17
C ARG A 195 -9.34 24.02 4.96
N LYS A 196 -8.60 22.93 5.07
CA LYS A 196 -8.29 21.95 4.00
C LYS A 196 -7.66 22.59 2.75
N MET A 197 -6.94 23.68 2.89
CA MET A 197 -6.26 24.37 1.80
C MET A 197 -4.98 25.07 2.27
N MET A 198 -4.12 25.40 1.31
CA MET A 198 -2.87 26.12 1.47
C MET A 198 -2.74 27.15 0.35
N THR A 199 -2.18 28.31 0.65
CA THR A 199 -1.95 29.38 -0.34
C THR A 199 -0.53 29.88 -0.27
N THR A 200 0.09 30.11 -1.44
CA THR A 200 1.41 30.73 -1.55
C THR A 200 1.36 31.91 -2.50
N CYS A 201 1.97 33.03 -2.12
CA CYS A 201 2.04 34.25 -2.92
C CYS A 201 3.43 34.38 -3.56
N HIS A 202 3.45 34.72 -4.84
CA HIS A 202 4.66 34.82 -5.64
C HIS A 202 4.77 36.13 -6.40
N ARG A 203 6.01 36.51 -6.70
CA ARG A 203 6.29 37.67 -7.57
C ARG A 203 6.16 37.24 -9.03
N LEU A 204 5.43 38.01 -9.84
CA LEU A 204 5.35 37.82 -11.28
C LEU A 204 6.66 38.21 -11.97
N PRO A 205 7.16 37.42 -12.95
CA PRO A 205 8.33 37.79 -13.74
C PRO A 205 8.05 39.00 -14.63
N GLY A 206 9.02 39.92 -14.76
CA GLY A 206 8.98 41.03 -15.70
C GLY A 206 8.12 42.24 -15.29
N GLY A 207 7.48 42.23 -14.13
CA GLY A 207 6.67 43.37 -13.66
C GLY A 207 7.50 44.53 -13.14
N ARG A 208 7.50 45.66 -13.83
CA ARG A 208 8.10 46.94 -13.35
C ARG A 208 7.43 47.47 -12.06
N SER A 209 6.25 47.00 -11.69
CA SER A 209 5.43 47.44 -10.55
C SER A 209 5.10 46.36 -9.54
N GLY A 210 5.92 45.29 -9.41
CA GLY A 210 5.76 44.31 -8.34
C GLY A 210 4.47 43.49 -8.41
N GLY A 211 4.03 43.10 -9.60
CA GLY A 211 2.87 42.20 -9.78
C GLY A 211 3.01 40.93 -8.97
N ARG A 212 1.92 40.51 -8.37
CA ARG A 212 1.84 39.32 -7.53
C ARG A 212 0.85 38.31 -8.11
N ILE A 213 1.03 37.09 -7.77
CA ILE A 213 0.07 36.01 -8.03
C ILE A 213 0.07 35.07 -6.83
N ALA A 214 -1.11 34.70 -6.36
CA ALA A 214 -1.26 33.72 -5.34
C ALA A 214 -1.84 32.43 -5.96
N TYR A 215 -1.30 31.28 -5.54
CA TYR A 215 -1.82 29.97 -5.87
C TYR A 215 -2.31 29.29 -4.61
N THR A 216 -3.53 28.76 -4.69
CA THR A 216 -4.16 28.02 -3.61
C THR A 216 -4.40 26.60 -4.08
N LYS A 217 -4.04 25.61 -3.25
CA LYS A 217 -4.40 24.21 -3.46
C LYS A 217 -5.15 23.65 -2.26
N GLY A 218 -6.06 22.74 -2.47
CA GLY A 218 -6.83 22.15 -1.38
C GLY A 218 -7.90 21.16 -1.84
N ALA A 219 -8.76 20.79 -0.91
CA ALA A 219 -9.91 19.94 -1.19
C ALA A 219 -10.82 20.61 -2.24
N PRO A 220 -11.22 19.89 -3.30
CA PRO A 220 -11.96 20.51 -4.41
C PRO A 220 -13.26 21.19 -4.00
N ASP A 221 -13.98 20.62 -3.04
CA ASP A 221 -15.22 21.17 -2.50
C ASP A 221 -14.99 22.54 -1.81
N VAL A 222 -13.90 22.65 -1.06
CA VAL A 222 -13.51 23.89 -0.38
C VAL A 222 -13.04 24.92 -1.41
N ILE A 223 -12.06 24.58 -2.26
CA ILE A 223 -11.55 25.49 -3.28
C ILE A 223 -12.68 26.04 -4.16
N LEU A 224 -13.63 25.19 -4.54
CA LEU A 224 -14.76 25.59 -5.38
C LEU A 224 -15.67 26.61 -4.68
N GLN A 225 -15.84 26.57 -3.37
CA GLN A 225 -16.63 27.56 -2.62
C GLN A 225 -16.00 28.96 -2.67
N HIS A 226 -14.67 29.05 -2.64
CA HIS A 226 -13.91 30.28 -2.67
C HIS A 226 -13.66 30.83 -4.10
N CYS A 227 -14.05 30.08 -5.14
CA CYS A 227 -13.89 30.50 -6.53
C CYS A 227 -15.14 31.14 -7.08
N THR A 228 -14.97 32.32 -7.70
CA THR A 228 -16.01 33.02 -8.47
C THR A 228 -15.76 32.97 -9.98
N HIS A 229 -14.56 32.62 -10.38
CA HIS A 229 -14.12 32.57 -11.77
C HIS A 229 -13.50 31.22 -12.10
N ILE A 230 -13.41 30.92 -13.40
CA ILE A 230 -12.70 29.75 -13.95
C ILE A 230 -11.74 30.21 -15.04
N LEU A 231 -10.57 29.59 -15.15
CA LEU A 231 -9.63 29.89 -16.21
C LEU A 231 -10.04 29.16 -17.50
N GLN A 232 -10.37 29.93 -18.52
CA GLN A 232 -10.78 29.43 -19.83
C GLN A 232 -9.91 30.09 -20.90
N GLU A 233 -9.20 29.32 -21.73
CA GLU A 233 -8.34 29.81 -22.81
C GLU A 233 -7.36 30.92 -22.36
N GLY A 234 -6.79 30.78 -21.17
CA GLY A 234 -5.86 31.76 -20.58
C GLY A 234 -6.52 33.04 -20.02
N ARG A 235 -7.86 33.07 -19.95
CA ARG A 235 -8.60 34.23 -19.39
C ARG A 235 -9.45 33.78 -18.19
N SER A 236 -9.44 34.61 -17.15
CA SER A 236 -10.34 34.43 -16.02
C SER A 236 -11.74 34.93 -16.40
N VAL A 237 -12.72 34.03 -16.41
CA VAL A 237 -14.12 34.31 -16.73
C VAL A 237 -15.02 33.97 -15.55
N PRO A 238 -16.16 34.65 -15.32
CA PRO A 238 -17.10 34.34 -14.26
C PRO A 238 -17.57 32.91 -14.39
N MET A 239 -17.56 32.15 -13.26
CA MET A 239 -17.98 30.76 -13.21
C MET A 239 -19.51 30.67 -13.19
N THR A 240 -20.07 29.94 -14.13
CA THR A 240 -21.51 29.68 -14.20
C THR A 240 -21.94 28.56 -13.25
N PRO A 241 -23.22 28.51 -12.82
CA PRO A 241 -23.75 27.40 -12.03
C PRO A 241 -23.58 26.03 -12.71
N ALA A 242 -23.69 25.98 -14.04
CA ALA A 242 -23.48 24.77 -14.82
C ALA A 242 -22.03 24.26 -14.75
N GLN A 243 -21.05 25.17 -14.85
CA GLN A 243 -19.62 24.83 -14.69
C GLN A 243 -19.33 24.34 -13.27
N ARG A 244 -19.89 24.99 -12.24
CA ARG A 244 -19.73 24.56 -10.84
C ARG A 244 -20.28 23.14 -10.64
N LYS A 245 -21.46 22.84 -11.16
CA LYS A 245 -22.05 21.52 -11.14
C LYS A 245 -21.15 20.50 -11.85
N ARG A 246 -20.66 20.84 -13.04
CA ARG A 246 -19.76 19.99 -13.81
C ARG A 246 -18.47 19.64 -13.06
N ILE A 247 -17.88 20.63 -12.37
CA ILE A 247 -16.69 20.40 -11.52
C ILE A 247 -17.01 19.39 -10.41
N SER A 248 -18.15 19.53 -9.72
CA SER A 248 -18.57 18.59 -8.68
C SER A 248 -18.77 17.18 -9.22
N GLU A 249 -19.41 17.02 -10.39
CA GLU A 249 -19.58 15.72 -11.06
C GLU A 249 -18.23 15.07 -11.40
N VAL A 250 -17.24 15.86 -11.81
CA VAL A 250 -15.86 15.37 -12.09
C VAL A 250 -15.17 14.91 -10.82
N VAL A 251 -15.34 15.64 -9.71
CA VAL A 251 -14.80 15.23 -8.41
C VAL A 251 -15.40 13.89 -7.97
N GLU A 252 -16.73 13.74 -8.07
CA GLU A 252 -17.42 12.49 -7.76
C GLU A 252 -16.94 11.33 -8.64
N LEU A 253 -16.76 11.57 -9.94
CA LEU A 253 -16.23 10.57 -10.87
C LEU A 253 -14.81 10.16 -10.47
N MET A 254 -13.91 11.10 -10.16
CA MET A 254 -12.55 10.77 -9.72
C MET A 254 -12.55 10.01 -8.39
N ASN A 255 -13.42 10.38 -7.44
CA ASN A 255 -13.57 9.69 -6.16
C ASN A 255 -14.12 8.27 -6.36
N SER A 256 -15.08 8.05 -7.27
CA SER A 256 -15.58 6.70 -7.60
C SER A 256 -14.49 5.78 -8.18
N LEU A 257 -13.47 6.37 -8.82
CA LEU A 257 -12.28 5.68 -9.28
C LEU A 257 -11.23 5.48 -8.17
N SER A 258 -11.57 5.79 -6.92
CA SER A 258 -10.66 5.73 -5.76
C SER A 258 -9.43 6.64 -5.91
N LEU A 259 -9.56 7.77 -6.60
CA LEU A 259 -8.53 8.78 -6.69
C LEU A 259 -8.68 9.80 -5.55
N ARG A 260 -7.56 10.15 -4.92
CA ARG A 260 -7.49 11.30 -4.03
C ARG A 260 -7.43 12.56 -4.88
N THR A 261 -8.41 13.44 -4.74
CA THR A 261 -8.52 14.65 -5.55
C THR A 261 -7.93 15.86 -4.84
N LEU A 262 -7.27 16.74 -5.62
CA LEU A 262 -6.75 18.02 -5.16
C LEU A 262 -7.04 19.06 -6.24
N ALA A 263 -7.62 20.19 -5.86
CA ALA A 263 -7.88 21.32 -6.77
C ALA A 263 -6.84 22.43 -6.60
N ALA A 264 -6.67 23.22 -7.66
CA ALA A 264 -5.92 24.45 -7.62
C ALA A 264 -6.74 25.64 -8.10
N ALA A 265 -6.46 26.80 -7.52
CA ALA A 265 -6.98 28.09 -7.90
C ALA A 265 -5.86 29.14 -7.87
N GLN A 266 -6.11 30.31 -8.49
CA GLN A 266 -5.21 31.45 -8.45
C GLN A 266 -5.98 32.74 -8.13
N SER A 267 -5.27 33.72 -7.54
CA SER A 267 -5.73 35.10 -7.35
C SER A 267 -4.58 36.08 -7.58
N GLU A 268 -4.88 37.35 -7.70
CA GLU A 268 -3.85 38.36 -7.92
C GLU A 268 -3.00 38.64 -6.66
N ASP A 269 -3.57 38.54 -5.47
CA ASP A 269 -2.88 38.76 -4.19
C ASP A 269 -3.61 38.04 -3.04
N ILE A 270 -2.85 37.67 -2.00
CA ILE A 270 -3.32 37.08 -0.76
C ILE A 270 -3.92 38.09 0.23
N ARG A 271 -3.59 39.40 0.07
CA ARG A 271 -3.99 40.47 1.00
C ARG A 271 -5.50 40.71 1.03
N GLY A 272 -6.23 40.30 -0.01
CA GLY A 272 -7.69 40.32 -0.08
C GLY A 272 -8.39 39.09 0.53
N GLY A 273 -7.63 38.18 1.10
CA GLY A 273 -8.13 36.86 1.55
C GLY A 273 -8.16 35.83 0.41
N GLU A 274 -8.64 34.65 0.74
CA GLU A 274 -8.73 33.51 -0.17
C GLU A 274 -10.11 33.42 -0.86
N GLU A 275 -10.68 34.57 -1.19
CA GLU A 275 -12.00 34.71 -1.81
C GLU A 275 -11.91 35.21 -3.25
N GLY A 276 -12.93 34.93 -4.04
CA GLY A 276 -13.01 35.45 -5.41
C GLY A 276 -12.00 34.83 -6.38
N MET A 277 -11.44 33.68 -6.04
CA MET A 277 -10.37 33.04 -6.81
C MET A 277 -10.86 32.55 -8.18
N THR A 278 -9.88 32.34 -9.07
CA THR A 278 -10.06 31.73 -10.39
C THR A 278 -9.67 30.24 -10.29
N PHE A 279 -10.60 29.36 -10.53
CA PHE A 279 -10.41 27.93 -10.55
C PHE A 279 -9.53 27.51 -11.74
N LEU A 280 -8.51 26.68 -11.50
CA LEU A 280 -7.57 26.21 -12.52
C LEU A 280 -7.84 24.79 -12.98
N GLY A 281 -8.18 23.88 -12.05
CA GLY A 281 -8.42 22.49 -12.35
C GLY A 281 -8.22 21.56 -11.16
N ILE A 282 -8.27 20.26 -11.44
CA ILE A 282 -8.20 19.18 -10.46
C ILE A 282 -7.15 18.17 -10.91
N VAL A 283 -6.42 17.62 -9.96
CA VAL A 283 -5.59 16.41 -10.14
C VAL A 283 -6.14 15.30 -9.29
N GLY A 284 -6.19 14.09 -9.85
CA GLY A 284 -6.56 12.85 -9.18
C GLY A 284 -5.33 11.98 -9.00
N MET A 285 -5.06 11.55 -7.78
CA MET A 285 -3.88 10.80 -7.38
C MET A 285 -4.26 9.47 -6.78
N ARG A 286 -3.41 8.48 -6.96
CA ARG A 286 -3.51 7.16 -6.32
C ARG A 286 -2.13 6.68 -5.90
N ASP A 287 -2.12 5.85 -4.86
CA ASP A 287 -0.97 5.01 -4.54
C ASP A 287 -1.08 3.74 -5.41
N PRO A 288 -0.24 3.58 -6.44
CA PRO A 288 -0.35 2.46 -7.36
C PRO A 288 -0.02 1.14 -6.67
N ALA A 289 -0.69 0.08 -7.12
CA ALA A 289 -0.36 -1.28 -6.69
C ALA A 289 1.09 -1.62 -7.07
N ARG A 290 1.73 -2.45 -6.26
CA ARG A 290 3.02 -3.04 -6.64
C ARG A 290 2.80 -3.97 -7.84
N PRO A 291 3.73 -4.03 -8.80
CA PRO A 291 3.60 -4.92 -9.95
C PRO A 291 3.37 -6.39 -9.54
N GLU A 292 4.01 -6.82 -8.45
CA GLU A 292 3.96 -8.19 -7.95
C GLU A 292 2.67 -8.51 -7.16
N ALA A 293 1.91 -7.49 -6.73
CA ALA A 293 0.76 -7.69 -5.85
C ALA A 293 -0.36 -8.52 -6.51
N GLY A 294 -0.63 -8.27 -7.79
CA GLY A 294 -1.63 -9.02 -8.55
C GLY A 294 -1.27 -10.50 -8.66
N GLU A 295 -0.04 -10.80 -9.04
CA GLU A 295 0.47 -12.17 -9.14
C GLU A 295 0.45 -12.90 -7.79
N ALA A 296 0.87 -12.22 -6.71
CA ALA A 296 0.84 -12.78 -5.36
C ALA A 296 -0.57 -13.16 -4.92
N VAL A 297 -1.57 -12.30 -5.16
CA VAL A 297 -2.97 -12.59 -4.84
C VAL A 297 -3.49 -13.80 -5.65
N GLU A 298 -3.14 -13.90 -6.93
CA GLU A 298 -3.51 -15.04 -7.76
C GLU A 298 -2.87 -16.35 -7.27
N ILE A 299 -1.60 -16.34 -6.86
CA ILE A 299 -0.93 -17.50 -6.27
C ILE A 299 -1.66 -17.94 -5.00
N PHE A 300 -2.04 -17.03 -4.11
CA PHE A 300 -2.82 -17.36 -2.91
C PHE A 300 -4.17 -17.98 -3.28
N ARG A 301 -4.88 -17.40 -4.24
CA ARG A 301 -6.17 -17.90 -4.71
C ARG A 301 -6.06 -19.33 -5.27
N HIS A 302 -5.04 -19.62 -6.07
CA HIS A 302 -4.76 -20.96 -6.60
C HIS A 302 -4.38 -21.97 -5.51
N ALA A 303 -3.74 -21.52 -4.44
CA ALA A 303 -3.43 -22.33 -3.27
C ALA A 303 -4.64 -22.57 -2.34
N GLY A 304 -5.81 -22.01 -2.66
CA GLY A 304 -7.01 -22.09 -1.82
C GLY A 304 -6.96 -21.18 -0.59
N VAL A 305 -6.10 -20.18 -0.60
CA VAL A 305 -5.95 -19.19 0.48
C VAL A 305 -6.76 -17.94 0.13
N THR A 306 -7.62 -17.50 1.05
CA THR A 306 -8.38 -16.26 0.91
C THR A 306 -7.51 -15.07 1.28
N THR A 307 -7.52 -14.00 0.47
CA THR A 307 -6.77 -12.77 0.71
C THR A 307 -7.72 -11.64 1.04
#